data_e38e5ddd083cf020cc85be9d1bee5752
#
_entry.id   e38e5ddd083cf020cc85be9d1bee5752
#
_cell.length_a   1.000
_cell.length_b   1.000
_cell.length_c   1.000
_cell.angle_alpha   90.00
_cell.angle_beta   90.00
_cell.angle_gamma   90.00
#
_symmetry.space_group_name_H-M   'P 1'
#
loop_
_entity.id
_entity.type
_entity.pdbx_description
1 polymer ?
#
loop_
_entity_poly.entity_id
_entity_poly.type
_entity_poly.pdbx_seq_one_letter_code
_entity_poly.pdbx_strand_id
1 'polypeptide(L)'
;MKKRNILTIIIFLFCVATSIAQNAENGKTGILLVHYGTSNDNSRMQTIDRLNARVAETFTDCAVVEAYSAPSVIKMLAKRGVRKLSVSQAIDSLKTMGCSKLVVQSTMLLDGVMTEILKKEVNRVKKDFRSVSAVRPLLYSVDDCRMMIEMINKSLLTDK
;
A
#
# COMPACT_ATOMS: atom_id res chain seq x y z
N MET A 1 19.67 -50.62 4.46
CA MET A 1 18.67 -49.69 3.82
C MET A 1 18.21 -48.52 4.69
N LYS A 2 18.27 -48.56 6.03
CA LYS A 2 17.77 -47.47 6.93
C LYS A 2 18.62 -46.18 6.95
N LYS A 3 19.96 -46.22 6.77
CA LYS A 3 20.81 -45.03 6.86
C LYS A 3 20.67 -44.02 5.69
N ARG A 4 20.31 -44.50 4.49
CA ARG A 4 20.15 -43.65 3.30
C ARG A 4 18.89 -42.75 3.37
N ASN A 5 17.82 -43.21 4.02
CA ASN A 5 16.59 -42.43 4.16
C ASN A 5 16.71 -41.32 5.20
N ILE A 6 17.52 -41.53 6.26
CA ILE A 6 17.74 -40.52 7.31
C ILE A 6 18.53 -39.34 6.75
N LEU A 7 19.57 -39.60 5.93
CA LEU A 7 20.37 -38.54 5.30
C LEU A 7 19.53 -37.71 4.32
N THR A 8 18.66 -38.33 3.55
CA THR A 8 17.75 -37.66 2.62
C THR A 8 16.73 -36.76 3.36
N ILE A 9 16.20 -37.23 4.49
CA ILE A 9 15.27 -36.46 5.32
C ILE A 9 15.99 -35.25 5.97
N ILE A 10 17.23 -35.42 6.44
CA ILE A 10 18.02 -34.33 7.02
C ILE A 10 18.33 -33.26 5.97
N ILE A 11 18.70 -33.65 4.73
CA ILE A 11 18.95 -32.70 3.64
C ILE A 11 17.67 -31.96 3.25
N PHE A 12 16.53 -32.64 3.21
CA PHE A 12 15.23 -32.02 2.91
C PHE A 12 14.80 -31.02 3.98
N LEU A 13 14.98 -31.39 5.27
CA LEU A 13 14.73 -30.47 6.41
C LEU A 13 15.65 -29.25 6.39
N PHE A 14 16.93 -29.42 6.00
CA PHE A 14 17.86 -28.31 5.89
C PHE A 14 17.54 -27.36 4.73
N CYS A 15 17.11 -27.88 3.58
CA CYS A 15 16.64 -27.07 2.45
C CYS A 15 15.35 -26.29 2.76
N VAL A 16 14.42 -26.87 3.52
CA VAL A 16 13.21 -26.17 3.96
C VAL A 16 13.55 -25.07 4.96
N ALA A 17 14.47 -25.34 5.90
CA ALA A 17 14.90 -24.34 6.89
C ALA A 17 15.63 -23.13 6.23
N THR A 18 16.45 -23.36 5.20
CA THR A 18 17.10 -22.27 4.45
C THR A 18 16.11 -21.43 3.64
N SER A 19 15.08 -22.05 3.07
CA SER A 19 14.01 -21.33 2.34
C SER A 19 13.15 -20.47 3.29
N ILE A 20 12.90 -20.95 4.50
CA ILE A 20 12.20 -20.17 5.54
C ILE A 20 13.08 -19.02 6.04
N ALA A 21 14.37 -19.23 6.20
CA ALA A 21 15.33 -18.20 6.64
C ALA A 21 15.50 -17.10 5.58
N GLN A 22 15.56 -17.43 4.29
CA GLN A 22 15.61 -16.46 3.20
C GLN A 22 14.34 -15.61 3.09
N ASN A 23 13.16 -16.19 3.33
CA ASN A 23 11.91 -15.43 3.40
C ASN A 23 11.84 -14.53 4.66
N ALA A 24 12.45 -14.94 5.76
CA ALA A 24 12.58 -14.13 6.97
C ALA A 24 13.55 -12.95 6.77
N GLU A 25 14.64 -13.12 6.00
CA GLU A 25 15.56 -12.02 5.64
C GLU A 25 14.90 -10.98 4.72
N ASN A 26 14.01 -11.39 3.83
CA ASN A 26 13.31 -10.47 2.92
C ASN A 26 12.14 -9.72 3.55
N GLY A 27 11.54 -10.21 4.60
CA GLY A 27 10.43 -9.62 5.35
C GLY A 27 9.23 -9.24 4.47
N LYS A 28 8.02 -9.43 4.99
CA LYS A 28 6.79 -9.13 4.27
C LYS A 28 6.66 -7.64 3.97
N THR A 29 6.29 -7.30 2.74
CA THR A 29 6.02 -5.93 2.32
C THR A 29 4.54 -5.60 2.51
N GLY A 30 4.27 -4.49 3.18
CA GLY A 30 2.95 -3.87 3.26
C GLY A 30 2.86 -2.67 2.33
N ILE A 31 1.80 -2.60 1.53
CA ILE A 31 1.46 -1.45 0.70
C ILE A 31 0.28 -0.75 1.36
N LEU A 32 0.49 0.48 1.78
CA LEU A 32 -0.53 1.37 2.32
C LEU A 32 -1.01 2.33 1.24
N LEU A 33 -2.23 2.14 0.75
CA LEU A 33 -2.88 3.06 -0.19
C LEU A 33 -3.63 4.13 0.58
N VAL A 34 -3.22 5.38 0.44
CA VAL A 34 -3.80 6.51 1.18
C VAL A 34 -4.62 7.39 0.24
N HIS A 35 -5.92 7.42 0.48
CA HIS A 35 -6.88 8.25 -0.25
C HIS A 35 -7.37 9.40 0.63
N TYR A 36 -7.74 10.52 0.03
CA TYR A 36 -8.55 11.49 0.74
C TYR A 36 -9.86 10.84 1.21
N GLY A 37 -10.47 10.08 0.32
CA GLY A 37 -11.70 9.35 0.54
C GLY A 37 -12.92 10.07 -0.05
N THR A 38 -13.98 9.33 -0.22
CA THR A 38 -15.29 9.84 -0.63
C THR A 38 -16.42 9.12 0.10
N SER A 39 -17.48 9.84 0.44
CA SER A 39 -18.70 9.27 0.99
C SER A 39 -19.73 8.88 -0.08
N ASN A 40 -19.47 9.20 -1.35
CA ASN A 40 -20.31 8.79 -2.47
C ASN A 40 -19.94 7.36 -2.89
N ASP A 41 -20.87 6.42 -2.77
CA ASP A 41 -20.60 5.00 -3.04
C ASP A 41 -20.29 4.74 -4.50
N ASN A 42 -21.00 5.38 -5.43
CA ASN A 42 -20.76 5.19 -6.85
C ASN A 42 -19.35 5.69 -7.25
N SER A 43 -18.98 6.89 -6.81
CA SER A 43 -17.62 7.43 -7.03
C SER A 43 -16.56 6.52 -6.43
N ARG A 44 -16.79 6.02 -5.19
CA ARG A 44 -15.83 5.11 -4.53
C ARG A 44 -15.62 3.84 -5.34
N MET A 45 -16.71 3.16 -5.71
CA MET A 45 -16.65 1.90 -6.47
C MET A 45 -15.96 2.07 -7.83
N GLN A 46 -16.23 3.19 -8.51
CA GLN A 46 -15.67 3.42 -9.84
C GLN A 46 -14.20 3.87 -9.84
N THR A 47 -13.69 4.39 -8.73
CA THR A 47 -12.34 4.94 -8.63
C THR A 47 -11.50 4.21 -7.59
N ILE A 48 -11.73 4.46 -6.30
CA ILE A 48 -10.90 3.97 -5.20
C ILE A 48 -10.88 2.45 -5.15
N ASP A 49 -12.06 1.82 -5.14
CA ASP A 49 -12.17 0.37 -4.99
C ASP A 49 -11.53 -0.35 -6.20
N ARG A 50 -11.69 0.19 -7.41
CA ARG A 50 -11.05 -0.35 -8.63
C ARG A 50 -9.53 -0.20 -8.60
N LEU A 51 -9.02 0.94 -8.13
CA LEU A 51 -7.58 1.15 -7.99
C LEU A 51 -7.00 0.18 -6.96
N ASN A 52 -7.65 0.03 -5.80
CA ASN A 52 -7.23 -0.89 -4.75
C ASN A 52 -7.19 -2.34 -5.26
N ALA A 53 -8.22 -2.78 -5.97
CA ALA A 53 -8.28 -4.10 -6.59
C ALA A 53 -7.11 -4.30 -7.57
N ARG A 54 -6.86 -3.32 -8.44
CA ARG A 54 -5.75 -3.39 -9.39
C ARG A 54 -4.39 -3.49 -8.74
N VAL A 55 -4.16 -2.74 -7.64
CA VAL A 55 -2.90 -2.84 -6.89
C VAL A 55 -2.78 -4.21 -6.23
N ALA A 56 -3.84 -4.71 -5.60
CA ALA A 56 -3.83 -6.03 -4.97
C ALA A 56 -3.59 -7.18 -5.97
N GLU A 57 -4.18 -7.10 -7.16
CA GLU A 57 -3.95 -8.05 -8.25
C GLU A 57 -2.52 -7.99 -8.81
N THR A 58 -1.91 -6.79 -8.80
CA THR A 58 -0.55 -6.60 -9.34
C THR A 58 0.53 -7.01 -8.35
N PHE A 59 0.31 -6.80 -7.06
CA PHE A 59 1.29 -7.05 -5.99
C PHE A 59 0.82 -8.16 -5.06
N THR A 60 0.64 -9.36 -5.60
CA THR A 60 0.09 -10.53 -4.90
C THR A 60 0.90 -10.98 -3.69
N ASP A 61 2.21 -10.72 -3.67
CA ASP A 61 3.12 -11.07 -2.58
C ASP A 61 3.15 -10.02 -1.46
N CYS A 62 2.39 -8.91 -1.62
CA CYS A 62 2.33 -7.83 -0.66
C CYS A 62 0.99 -7.83 0.11
N ALA A 63 1.02 -7.36 1.36
CA ALA A 63 -0.21 -7.04 2.08
C ALA A 63 -0.67 -5.64 1.65
N VAL A 64 -1.81 -5.53 0.97
CA VAL A 64 -2.36 -4.25 0.53
C VAL A 64 -3.47 -3.81 1.49
N VAL A 65 -3.32 -2.62 2.06
CA VAL A 65 -4.32 -2.03 2.98
C VAL A 65 -4.62 -0.60 2.54
N GLU A 66 -5.90 -0.25 2.49
CA GLU A 66 -6.34 1.12 2.22
C GLU A 66 -6.48 1.93 3.52
N ALA A 67 -6.27 3.23 3.40
CA ALA A 67 -6.59 4.21 4.43
C ALA A 67 -7.23 5.46 3.85
N TYR A 68 -8.11 6.08 4.63
CA TYR A 68 -8.66 7.39 4.33
C TYR A 68 -7.99 8.45 5.20
N SER A 69 -7.60 9.57 4.61
CA SER A 69 -6.97 10.69 5.32
C SER A 69 -7.98 11.71 5.86
N ALA A 70 -9.22 11.74 5.35
CA ALA A 70 -10.25 12.68 5.79
C ALA A 70 -11.12 12.09 6.93
N PRO A 71 -10.96 12.53 8.20
CA PRO A 71 -11.73 12.01 9.33
C PRO A 71 -13.24 12.20 9.18
N SER A 72 -13.66 13.31 8.55
CA SER A 72 -15.07 13.61 8.27
C SER A 72 -15.71 12.57 7.36
N VAL A 73 -15.00 12.13 6.33
CA VAL A 73 -15.45 11.08 5.40
C VAL A 73 -15.54 9.73 6.12
N ILE A 74 -14.53 9.36 6.91
CA ILE A 74 -14.55 8.13 7.72
C ILE A 74 -15.76 8.12 8.64
N LYS A 75 -16.00 9.23 9.36
CA LYS A 75 -17.16 9.37 10.28
C LYS A 75 -18.50 9.27 9.55
N MET A 76 -18.60 9.88 8.36
CA MET A 76 -19.83 9.85 7.55
C MET A 76 -20.13 8.42 7.05
N LEU A 77 -19.13 7.70 6.58
CA LEU A 77 -19.25 6.32 6.14
C LEU A 77 -19.60 5.38 7.30
N ALA A 78 -18.97 5.58 8.47
CA ALA A 78 -19.25 4.79 9.67
C ALA A 78 -20.73 4.89 10.11
N LYS A 79 -21.35 6.07 10.00
CA LYS A 79 -22.81 6.23 10.28
C LYS A 79 -23.70 5.41 9.36
N ARG A 80 -23.18 5.02 8.19
CA ARG A 80 -23.87 4.19 7.19
C ARG A 80 -23.45 2.71 7.24
N GLY A 81 -22.72 2.31 8.30
CA GLY A 81 -22.22 0.95 8.47
C GLY A 81 -20.99 0.61 7.62
N VAL A 82 -20.42 1.56 6.89
CA VAL A 82 -19.22 1.36 6.05
C VAL A 82 -17.97 1.73 6.85
N ARG A 83 -17.20 0.73 7.24
CA ARG A 83 -15.96 0.92 8.00
C ARG A 83 -14.79 1.21 7.07
N LYS A 84 -14.11 2.33 7.31
CA LYS A 84 -12.85 2.69 6.65
C LYS A 84 -11.80 2.99 7.72
N LEU A 85 -10.55 2.64 7.43
CA LEU A 85 -9.43 2.85 8.36
C LEU A 85 -8.84 4.25 8.19
N SER A 86 -8.41 4.85 9.29
CA SER A 86 -7.48 5.97 9.26
C SER A 86 -6.07 5.49 8.91
N VAL A 87 -5.18 6.40 8.58
CA VAL A 87 -3.77 6.09 8.28
C VAL A 87 -3.11 5.32 9.42
N SER A 88 -3.30 5.77 10.67
CA SER A 88 -2.73 5.10 11.85
C SER A 88 -3.25 3.66 11.98
N GLN A 89 -4.58 3.46 11.90
CA GLN A 89 -5.19 2.13 12.01
C GLN A 89 -4.72 1.17 10.89
N ALA A 90 -4.55 1.68 9.68
CA ALA A 90 -4.08 0.88 8.56
C ALA A 90 -2.60 0.47 8.72
N ILE A 91 -1.76 1.35 9.25
CA ILE A 91 -0.38 1.04 9.61
C ILE A 91 -0.33 -0.05 10.71
N ASP A 92 -1.16 0.07 11.74
CA ASP A 92 -1.24 -0.94 12.81
C ASP A 92 -1.73 -2.29 12.27
N SER A 93 -2.67 -2.29 11.32
CA SER A 93 -3.08 -3.50 10.60
C SER A 93 -1.92 -4.16 9.87
N LEU A 94 -1.11 -3.39 9.13
CA LEU A 94 0.05 -3.93 8.41
C LEU A 94 1.10 -4.50 9.37
N LYS A 95 1.33 -3.87 10.53
CA LYS A 95 2.20 -4.41 11.58
C LYS A 95 1.67 -5.74 12.11
N THR A 96 0.37 -5.83 12.40
CA THR A 96 -0.28 -7.07 12.86
C THR A 96 -0.18 -8.18 11.82
N MET A 97 -0.18 -7.85 10.52
CA MET A 97 0.04 -8.81 9.44
C MET A 97 1.50 -9.26 9.29
N GLY A 98 2.40 -8.78 10.16
CA GLY A 98 3.83 -9.11 10.14
C GLY A 98 4.63 -8.41 9.05
N CYS A 99 4.15 -7.28 8.52
CA CYS A 99 4.90 -6.52 7.53
C CYS A 99 6.08 -5.81 8.18
N SER A 100 7.27 -6.04 7.66
CA SER A 100 8.52 -5.37 8.10
C SER A 100 9.00 -4.29 7.14
N LYS A 101 8.43 -4.23 5.94
CA LYS A 101 8.66 -3.18 4.94
C LYS A 101 7.35 -2.47 4.67
N LEU A 102 7.38 -1.14 4.61
CA LEU A 102 6.20 -0.32 4.36
C LEU A 102 6.40 0.53 3.12
N VAL A 103 5.52 0.38 2.15
CA VAL A 103 5.39 1.27 0.99
C VAL A 103 4.12 2.09 1.15
N VAL A 104 4.24 3.40 1.18
CA VAL A 104 3.10 4.32 1.32
C VAL A 104 2.85 5.00 -0.01
N GLN A 105 1.71 4.71 -0.63
CA GLN A 105 1.27 5.33 -1.87
C GLN A 105 0.08 6.25 -1.60
N SER A 106 0.30 7.55 -1.72
CA SER A 106 -0.79 8.52 -1.71
C SER A 106 -1.43 8.65 -3.10
N THR A 107 -2.75 8.79 -3.15
CA THR A 107 -3.49 9.15 -4.37
C THR A 107 -3.86 10.62 -4.41
N MET A 108 -3.31 11.43 -3.52
CA MET A 108 -3.47 12.89 -3.57
C MET A 108 -2.69 13.46 -4.75
N LEU A 109 -3.34 14.34 -5.52
CA LEU A 109 -2.74 14.92 -6.71
C LEU A 109 -1.69 15.98 -6.36
N LEU A 110 -2.00 16.82 -5.37
CA LEU A 110 -1.18 17.98 -5.00
C LEU A 110 -0.58 17.80 -3.61
N ASP A 111 0.56 18.44 -3.39
CA ASP A 111 1.10 18.61 -2.04
C ASP A 111 0.25 19.63 -1.25
N GLY A 112 0.08 19.38 0.05
CA GLY A 112 -0.75 20.21 0.90
C GLY A 112 -0.88 19.65 2.32
N VAL A 113 -1.81 20.20 3.08
CA VAL A 113 -2.00 19.87 4.50
C VAL A 113 -2.14 18.36 4.74
N MET A 114 -2.87 17.64 3.89
CA MET A 114 -3.08 16.19 4.06
C MET A 114 -1.82 15.39 3.79
N THR A 115 -0.99 15.80 2.83
CA THR A 115 0.30 15.16 2.58
C THR A 115 1.29 15.43 3.69
N GLU A 116 1.26 16.60 4.30
CA GLU A 116 2.08 16.92 5.47
C GLU A 116 1.65 16.10 6.71
N ILE A 117 0.36 15.92 6.93
CA ILE A 117 -0.15 15.04 8.00
C ILE A 117 0.31 13.60 7.74
N LEU A 118 0.20 13.11 6.50
CA LEU A 118 0.66 11.79 6.12
C LEU A 118 2.16 11.62 6.36
N LYS A 119 2.99 12.58 5.95
CA LYS A 119 4.43 12.59 6.21
C LYS A 119 4.76 12.48 7.70
N LYS A 120 4.04 13.22 8.57
CA LYS A 120 4.21 13.13 10.02
C LYS A 120 3.86 11.75 10.57
N GLU A 121 2.74 11.16 10.15
CA GLU A 121 2.34 9.82 10.58
C GLU A 121 3.36 8.75 10.13
N VAL A 122 3.83 8.82 8.89
CA VAL A 122 4.85 7.91 8.37
C VAL A 122 6.18 8.05 9.13
N ASN A 123 6.62 9.27 9.39
CA ASN A 123 7.86 9.51 10.14
C ASN A 123 7.78 8.98 11.58
N ARG A 124 6.61 9.09 12.23
CA ARG A 124 6.39 8.58 13.58
C ARG A 124 6.63 7.08 13.70
N VAL A 125 6.24 6.32 12.65
CA VAL A 125 6.32 4.85 12.66
C VAL A 125 7.53 4.31 11.91
N LYS A 126 8.40 5.17 11.37
CA LYS A 126 9.56 4.77 10.54
C LYS A 126 10.49 3.77 11.25
N LYS A 127 10.60 3.88 12.56
CA LYS A 127 11.43 2.99 13.39
C LYS A 127 10.81 1.59 13.59
N ASP A 128 9.51 1.45 13.37
CA ASP A 128 8.79 0.19 13.56
C ASP A 128 8.94 -0.75 12.37
N PHE A 129 9.48 -0.26 11.26
CA PHE A 129 9.70 -1.02 10.04
C PHE A 129 11.17 -1.04 9.67
N ARG A 130 11.61 -2.13 9.04
CA ARG A 130 12.97 -2.26 8.49
C ARG A 130 13.25 -1.25 7.38
N SER A 131 12.24 -0.95 6.57
CA SER A 131 12.29 0.10 5.55
C SER A 131 10.93 0.73 5.36
N VAL A 132 10.93 2.03 5.11
CA VAL A 132 9.74 2.80 4.77
C VAL A 132 10.03 3.60 3.52
N SER A 133 9.22 3.39 2.47
CA SER A 133 9.21 4.18 1.24
C SER A 133 7.88 4.90 1.12
N ALA A 134 7.92 6.23 1.02
CA ALA A 134 6.73 7.05 0.82
C ALA A 134 6.83 7.75 -0.54
N VAL A 135 5.79 7.58 -1.33
CA VAL A 135 5.71 8.19 -2.66
C VAL A 135 5.13 9.60 -2.55
N ARG A 136 5.68 10.52 -3.33
CA ARG A 136 5.21 11.90 -3.43
C ARG A 136 3.85 11.99 -4.11
N PRO A 137 3.10 13.10 -3.93
CA PRO A 137 1.90 13.38 -4.72
C PRO A 137 2.18 13.33 -6.23
N LEU A 138 1.14 13.09 -7.02
CA LEU A 138 1.29 12.91 -8.47
C LEU A 138 1.85 14.15 -9.16
N LEU A 139 1.41 15.34 -8.76
CA LEU A 139 1.83 16.63 -9.31
C LEU A 139 2.73 17.36 -8.31
N TYR A 140 3.91 16.81 -8.06
CA TYR A 140 4.85 17.36 -7.09
C TYR A 140 5.82 18.38 -7.71
N SER A 141 6.20 18.17 -8.96
CA SER A 141 7.14 19.02 -9.68
C SER A 141 6.52 19.61 -10.96
N VAL A 142 7.18 20.62 -11.52
CA VAL A 142 6.78 21.19 -12.82
C VAL A 142 6.82 20.13 -13.92
N ASP A 143 7.79 19.22 -13.87
CA ASP A 143 7.92 18.15 -14.85
C ASP A 143 6.81 17.11 -14.73
N ASP A 144 6.35 16.78 -13.51
CA ASP A 144 5.17 15.94 -13.30
C ASP A 144 3.92 16.58 -13.93
N CYS A 145 3.77 17.91 -13.76
CA CYS A 145 2.65 18.66 -14.37
C CYS A 145 2.73 18.63 -15.91
N ARG A 146 3.92 18.80 -16.49
CA ARG A 146 4.13 18.71 -17.94
C ARG A 146 3.78 17.34 -18.48
N MET A 147 4.30 16.28 -17.85
CA MET A 147 3.98 14.89 -18.23
C MET A 147 2.48 14.60 -18.16
N MET A 148 1.78 15.12 -17.15
CA MET A 148 0.34 14.96 -17.02
C MET A 148 -0.40 15.69 -18.16
N ILE A 149 -0.02 16.92 -18.50
CA ILE A 149 -0.59 17.69 -19.62
C ILE A 149 -0.39 16.94 -20.94
N GLU A 150 0.81 16.42 -21.19
CA GLU A 150 1.11 15.64 -22.40
C GLU A 150 0.25 14.37 -22.49
N MET A 151 0.08 13.67 -21.37
CA MET A 151 -0.72 12.46 -21.30
C MET A 151 -2.20 12.76 -21.56
N ILE A 152 -2.76 13.84 -20.99
CA ILE A 152 -4.13 14.28 -21.23
C ILE A 152 -4.32 14.67 -22.69
N ASN A 153 -3.42 15.48 -23.24
CA ASN A 153 -3.49 15.91 -24.63
C ASN A 153 -3.44 14.71 -25.59
N LYS A 154 -2.56 13.75 -25.34
CA LYS A 154 -2.47 12.52 -26.14
C LYS A 154 -3.78 11.71 -26.07
N SER A 155 -4.40 11.56 -24.90
CA SER A 155 -5.67 10.86 -24.75
C SER A 155 -6.82 11.56 -25.44
N LEU A 156 -6.91 12.90 -25.34
CA LEU A 156 -7.99 13.68 -25.95
C LEU A 156 -7.85 13.84 -27.48
N LEU A 157 -6.62 13.76 -28.02
CA LEU A 157 -6.36 13.92 -29.45
C LEU A 157 -6.44 12.60 -30.24
N THR A 158 -6.39 11.45 -29.56
CA THR A 158 -6.51 10.13 -30.20
C THR A 158 -7.95 9.67 -30.39
N ASP A 159 -8.91 10.34 -29.76
CA ASP A 159 -10.36 10.02 -29.84
C ASP A 159 -11.12 10.86 -30.90
N LYS A 160 -10.41 11.40 -31.93
CA LYS A 160 -11.02 12.11 -33.07
C LYS A 160 -10.80 11.40 -34.37
#